data_413d53a4571ba2ccbea18cb04c8a71a4
#
_entry.id   413d53a4571ba2ccbea18cb04c8a71a4
#
_cell.length_a   1.000
_cell.length_b   1.000
_cell.length_c   1.000
_cell.angle_alpha   90.00
_cell.angle_beta   90.00
_cell.angle_gamma   90.00
#
_symmetry.space_group_name_H-M   'P 1'
#
loop_
_entity.id
_entity.type
_entity.pdbx_description
1 polymer ?
#
loop_
_entity_poly.entity_id
_entity_poly.type
_entity_poly.pdbx_seq_one_letter_code
_entity_poly.pdbx_strand_id
1 'polypeptide(L)'
;PWLIKPFEHGADLVYHSATKFLSGHGTVVGGIVVDGGSFDWDGPKSAGKFAELTQPYDGFHNMVFTEESTVGAFLLRARREGLRDFGACMSPHTAWLILQGIETLPLRMAQHMRNTEKVVEFLAAQPFVSRVGHPLLESHPSHALAQKLLPRGAGSVFSFDLKGNREQGKKF
;
A
#
# COMPACT_ATOMS: atom_id res chain seq x y z
N PRO A 1 -1.45 -1.18 7.53
CA PRO A 1 -0.14 -0.59 7.83
C PRO A 1 0.41 -0.93 9.20
N TRP A 2 1.11 -2.06 9.27
CA TRP A 2 1.78 -2.46 10.51
C TRP A 2 3.13 -1.75 10.68
N LEU A 3 3.85 -1.51 9.57
CA LEU A 3 5.16 -0.82 9.58
C LEU A 3 5.00 0.70 9.69
N ILE A 4 4.06 1.28 8.95
CA ILE A 4 3.78 2.72 8.92
C ILE A 4 2.27 2.95 8.85
N LYS A 5 1.79 4.04 9.42
CA LYS A 5 0.41 4.49 9.34
C LYS A 5 0.33 5.73 8.44
N PRO A 6 0.02 5.60 7.15
CA PRO A 6 0.11 6.70 6.19
C PRO A 6 -0.73 7.93 6.56
N PHE A 7 -1.87 7.76 7.22
CA PHE A 7 -2.71 8.89 7.67
C PHE A 7 -2.00 9.79 8.68
N GLU A 8 -1.13 9.24 9.55
CA GLU A 8 -0.31 10.04 10.48
C GLU A 8 0.75 10.88 9.77
N HIS A 9 0.95 10.63 8.47
CA HIS A 9 1.91 11.33 7.60
C HIS A 9 1.23 12.14 6.47
N GLY A 10 -0.06 12.44 6.61
CA GLY A 10 -0.80 13.32 5.71
C GLY A 10 -1.35 12.66 4.44
N ALA A 11 -1.43 11.33 4.39
CA ALA A 11 -2.17 10.67 3.33
C ALA A 11 -3.68 10.82 3.56
N ASP A 12 -4.44 11.11 2.51
CA ASP A 12 -5.90 11.20 2.57
C ASP A 12 -6.57 9.88 2.18
N LEU A 13 -5.98 9.17 1.23
CA LEU A 13 -6.42 7.86 0.77
C LEU A 13 -5.27 6.86 0.86
N VAL A 14 -5.58 5.64 1.30
CA VAL A 14 -4.62 4.53 1.35
C VAL A 14 -5.21 3.34 0.62
N TYR A 15 -4.45 2.76 -0.30
CA TYR A 15 -4.83 1.50 -0.91
C TYR A 15 -3.78 0.41 -0.67
N HIS A 16 -4.25 -0.82 -0.55
CA HIS A 16 -3.40 -1.98 -0.40
C HIS A 16 -3.74 -3.06 -1.42
N SER A 17 -2.72 -3.68 -1.98
CA SER A 17 -2.88 -4.99 -2.59
C SER A 17 -3.12 -6.02 -1.49
N ALA A 18 -4.36 -6.46 -1.33
CA ALA A 18 -4.69 -7.54 -0.39
C ALA A 18 -4.17 -8.90 -0.86
N THR A 19 -3.84 -9.03 -2.15
CA THR A 19 -3.17 -10.19 -2.77
C THR A 19 -1.85 -10.57 -2.09
N LYS A 20 -1.12 -9.59 -1.53
CA LYS A 20 0.27 -9.76 -1.06
C LYS A 20 0.32 -10.12 0.43
N PHE A 21 0.93 -9.27 1.24
CA PHE A 21 1.12 -9.52 2.67
C PHE A 21 -0.18 -9.64 3.47
N LEU A 22 -1.28 -8.97 3.05
CA LEU A 22 -2.54 -9.04 3.78
C LEU A 22 -3.10 -10.45 3.79
N SER A 23 -3.30 -11.07 2.63
CA SER A 23 -3.72 -12.48 2.57
C SER A 23 -2.58 -13.43 2.97
N GLY A 24 -1.35 -13.13 2.54
CA GLY A 24 -0.14 -13.82 2.95
C GLY A 24 0.07 -15.24 2.41
N HIS A 25 -0.85 -15.79 1.63
CA HIS A 25 -0.86 -17.18 1.19
C HIS A 25 -0.78 -17.36 -0.33
N GLY A 26 -0.88 -16.28 -1.11
CA GLY A 26 -0.86 -16.36 -2.58
C GLY A 26 -2.08 -17.07 -3.20
N THR A 27 -3.16 -17.20 -2.46
CA THR A 27 -4.36 -17.95 -2.86
C THR A 27 -5.45 -17.09 -3.48
N VAL A 28 -5.40 -15.78 -3.28
CA VAL A 28 -6.44 -14.85 -3.72
C VAL A 28 -5.86 -13.56 -4.30
N VAL A 29 -6.65 -12.92 -5.15
CA VAL A 29 -6.39 -11.56 -5.65
C VAL A 29 -7.41 -10.61 -5.03
N GLY A 30 -6.95 -9.49 -4.49
CA GLY A 30 -7.84 -8.49 -3.90
C GLY A 30 -7.14 -7.17 -3.60
N GLY A 31 -7.94 -6.16 -3.34
CA GLY A 31 -7.50 -4.83 -2.98
C GLY A 31 -8.40 -4.22 -1.92
N ILE A 32 -7.88 -3.26 -1.18
CA ILE A 32 -8.62 -2.47 -0.19
C ILE A 32 -8.26 -1.00 -0.41
N VAL A 33 -9.27 -0.15 -0.42
CA VAL A 33 -9.13 1.30 -0.37
C VAL A 33 -9.70 1.79 0.95
N VAL A 34 -8.95 2.63 1.63
CA VAL A 34 -9.33 3.25 2.91
C VAL A 34 -9.28 4.76 2.74
N ASP A 35 -10.38 5.42 3.04
CA ASP A 35 -10.49 6.87 3.09
C ASP A 35 -10.28 7.33 4.54
N GLY A 36 -9.40 8.32 4.74
CA GLY A 36 -9.15 8.93 6.03
C GLY A 36 -10.29 9.82 6.52
N GLY A 37 -11.18 10.24 5.62
CA GLY A 37 -12.33 11.09 5.90
C GLY A 37 -11.96 12.54 6.28
N SER A 38 -10.71 12.96 6.04
CA SER A 38 -10.20 14.28 6.43
C SER A 38 -10.01 15.23 5.25
N PHE A 39 -10.05 14.72 4.01
CA PHE A 39 -9.86 15.57 2.84
C PHE A 39 -11.13 16.35 2.52
N ASP A 40 -10.99 17.67 2.40
CA ASP A 40 -12.08 18.58 2.03
C ASP A 40 -12.20 18.65 0.50
N TRP A 41 -13.10 17.84 -0.06
CA TRP A 41 -13.30 17.68 -1.50
C TRP A 41 -13.86 18.92 -2.19
N ASP A 42 -14.56 19.80 -1.45
CA ASP A 42 -15.20 21.02 -1.98
C ASP A 42 -14.69 22.31 -1.32
N GLY A 43 -13.66 22.22 -0.51
CA GLY A 43 -13.09 23.36 0.19
C GLY A 43 -12.27 24.29 -0.71
N PRO A 44 -11.80 25.43 -0.17
CA PRO A 44 -11.12 26.46 -0.97
C PRO A 44 -9.91 25.99 -1.77
N LYS A 45 -9.19 24.97 -1.28
CA LYS A 45 -8.03 24.39 -1.97
C LYS A 45 -8.42 23.38 -3.06
N SER A 46 -9.62 22.86 -3.00
CA SER A 46 -10.16 21.79 -3.85
C SER A 46 -11.19 22.29 -4.86
N ALA A 47 -11.68 23.51 -4.70
CA ALA A 47 -12.76 24.09 -5.48
C ALA A 47 -12.56 23.89 -6.99
N GLY A 48 -13.55 23.28 -7.63
CA GLY A 48 -13.56 23.00 -9.05
C GLY A 48 -12.62 21.91 -9.55
N LYS A 49 -11.85 21.25 -8.68
CA LYS A 49 -10.90 20.18 -9.07
C LYS A 49 -11.52 18.80 -9.12
N PHE A 50 -12.61 18.60 -8.38
CA PHE A 50 -13.26 17.29 -8.20
C PHE A 50 -14.74 17.38 -8.59
N ALA A 51 -15.01 17.84 -9.83
CA ALA A 51 -16.36 17.99 -10.35
C ALA A 51 -17.17 16.69 -10.22
N GLU A 52 -16.51 15.56 -10.35
CA GLU A 52 -17.11 14.22 -10.21
C GLU A 52 -17.70 13.96 -8.81
N LEU A 53 -17.28 14.70 -7.80
CA LEU A 53 -17.80 14.58 -6.42
C LEU A 53 -18.71 15.75 -6.03
N THR A 54 -18.48 16.94 -6.61
CA THR A 54 -19.05 18.21 -6.20
C THR A 54 -20.17 18.72 -7.12
N GLN A 55 -20.38 18.05 -8.26
CA GLN A 55 -21.45 18.39 -9.21
C GLN A 55 -22.51 17.27 -9.28
N PRO A 56 -23.73 17.59 -9.74
CA PRO A 56 -24.79 16.59 -9.92
C PRO A 56 -24.35 15.45 -10.83
N TYR A 57 -24.48 14.22 -10.35
CA TYR A 57 -24.21 13.00 -11.10
C TYR A 57 -25.54 12.42 -11.65
N ASP A 58 -25.78 12.62 -12.93
CA ASP A 58 -27.01 12.21 -13.62
C ASP A 58 -27.20 10.68 -13.64
N GLY A 59 -26.12 9.92 -13.68
CA GLY A 59 -26.14 8.46 -13.55
C GLY A 59 -26.70 7.93 -12.22
N PHE A 60 -26.93 8.80 -11.23
CA PHE A 60 -27.56 8.45 -9.96
C PHE A 60 -28.42 9.59 -9.41
N HIS A 61 -29.53 9.88 -10.09
CA HIS A 61 -30.59 10.84 -9.64
C HIS A 61 -30.04 12.25 -9.33
N ASN A 62 -29.07 12.72 -10.08
CA ASN A 62 -28.39 14.00 -9.86
C ASN A 62 -27.79 14.18 -8.44
N MET A 63 -27.35 13.08 -7.82
CA MET A 63 -26.69 13.12 -6.52
C MET A 63 -25.42 13.94 -6.59
N VAL A 64 -25.21 14.81 -5.60
CA VAL A 64 -23.94 15.46 -5.32
C VAL A 64 -23.28 14.73 -4.14
N PHE A 65 -22.18 14.04 -4.38
CA PHE A 65 -21.61 13.12 -3.39
C PHE A 65 -21.11 13.82 -2.13
N THR A 66 -20.62 15.06 -2.25
CA THR A 66 -20.17 15.88 -1.10
C THR A 66 -21.33 16.38 -0.25
N GLU A 67 -22.54 16.53 -0.81
CA GLU A 67 -23.74 16.89 -0.05
C GLU A 67 -24.29 15.69 0.73
N GLU A 68 -24.21 14.49 0.14
CA GLU A 68 -24.65 13.25 0.80
C GLU A 68 -23.71 12.78 1.89
N SER A 69 -22.40 13.04 1.74
CA SER A 69 -21.40 12.68 2.74
C SER A 69 -20.14 13.54 2.62
N THR A 70 -19.92 14.39 3.59
CA THR A 70 -18.70 15.23 3.64
C THR A 70 -17.43 14.44 3.87
N VAL A 71 -17.51 13.32 4.61
CA VAL A 71 -16.37 12.49 4.98
C VAL A 71 -16.20 11.24 4.12
N GLY A 72 -17.21 10.87 3.37
CA GLY A 72 -17.24 9.62 2.59
C GLY A 72 -17.57 9.81 1.11
N ALA A 73 -17.53 11.02 0.59
CA ALA A 73 -17.90 11.35 -0.80
C ALA A 73 -17.15 10.47 -1.82
N PHE A 74 -15.84 10.30 -1.66
CA PHE A 74 -15.04 9.45 -2.52
C PHE A 74 -15.48 7.99 -2.49
N LEU A 75 -15.64 7.40 -1.30
CA LEU A 75 -16.07 6.00 -1.17
C LEU A 75 -17.51 5.80 -1.62
N LEU A 76 -18.38 6.81 -1.39
CA LEU A 76 -19.76 6.75 -1.86
C LEU A 76 -19.82 6.68 -3.38
N ARG A 77 -19.04 7.52 -4.08
CA ARG A 77 -18.93 7.44 -5.55
C ARG A 77 -18.26 6.14 -6.00
N ALA A 78 -17.17 5.74 -5.38
CA ALA A 78 -16.49 4.49 -5.72
C ALA A 78 -17.42 3.27 -5.63
N ARG A 79 -18.33 3.26 -4.66
CA ARG A 79 -19.36 2.20 -4.55
C ARG A 79 -20.46 2.32 -5.62
N ARG A 80 -20.81 3.52 -6.04
CA ARG A 80 -21.83 3.71 -7.08
C ARG A 80 -21.28 3.35 -8.46
N GLU A 81 -20.17 3.92 -8.83
CA GLU A 81 -19.57 3.74 -10.15
C GLU A 81 -18.71 2.47 -10.24
N GLY A 82 -17.77 2.30 -9.33
CA GLY A 82 -16.84 1.16 -9.35
C GLY A 82 -17.51 -0.18 -9.01
N LEU A 83 -18.29 -0.22 -7.93
CA LEU A 83 -18.92 -1.46 -7.48
C LEU A 83 -20.21 -1.75 -8.28
N ARG A 84 -21.15 -0.81 -8.32
CA ARG A 84 -22.45 -1.02 -8.93
C ARG A 84 -22.38 -1.12 -10.47
N ASP A 85 -21.71 -0.15 -11.10
CA ASP A 85 -21.76 -0.01 -12.57
C ASP A 85 -20.68 -0.87 -13.25
N PHE A 86 -19.46 -0.84 -12.78
CA PHE A 86 -18.37 -1.70 -13.29
C PHE A 86 -18.39 -3.14 -12.72
N GLY A 87 -19.10 -3.36 -11.63
CA GLY A 87 -19.21 -4.69 -11.01
C GLY A 87 -17.94 -5.14 -10.27
N ALA A 88 -17.01 -4.24 -9.94
CA ALA A 88 -15.78 -4.55 -9.24
C ALA A 88 -16.06 -4.93 -7.77
N CYS A 89 -16.41 -6.19 -7.55
CA CYS A 89 -16.82 -6.71 -6.24
C CYS A 89 -15.96 -7.90 -5.83
N MET A 90 -15.40 -7.83 -4.64
CA MET A 90 -14.72 -8.98 -4.04
C MET A 90 -15.75 -10.03 -3.60
N SER A 91 -15.53 -11.30 -3.93
CA SER A 91 -16.41 -12.37 -3.45
C SER A 91 -16.29 -12.53 -1.93
N PRO A 92 -17.36 -12.93 -1.22
CA PRO A 92 -17.32 -13.18 0.22
C PRO A 92 -16.27 -14.22 0.62
N HIS A 93 -16.05 -15.25 -0.21
CA HIS A 93 -15.01 -16.26 0.03
C HIS A 93 -13.60 -15.66 -0.04
N THR A 94 -13.32 -14.81 -1.04
CA THR A 94 -12.05 -14.10 -1.14
C THR A 94 -11.84 -13.18 0.06
N ALA A 95 -12.87 -12.45 0.49
CA ALA A 95 -12.80 -11.60 1.67
C ALA A 95 -12.49 -12.40 2.94
N TRP A 96 -13.13 -13.54 3.12
CA TRP A 96 -12.85 -14.44 4.24
C TRP A 96 -11.41 -14.94 4.26
N LEU A 97 -10.87 -15.39 3.12
CA LEU A 97 -9.46 -15.82 3.02
C LEU A 97 -8.47 -14.68 3.35
N ILE A 98 -8.77 -13.45 2.91
CA ILE A 98 -7.96 -12.28 3.26
C ILE A 98 -8.02 -12.01 4.77
N LEU A 99 -9.20 -12.09 5.40
CA LEU A 99 -9.35 -11.91 6.84
C LEU A 99 -8.54 -12.94 7.64
N GLN A 100 -8.55 -14.22 7.22
CA GLN A 100 -7.70 -15.24 7.83
C GLN A 100 -6.21 -14.88 7.75
N GLY A 101 -5.76 -14.35 6.62
CA GLY A 101 -4.37 -13.88 6.46
C GLY A 101 -4.05 -12.68 7.38
N ILE A 102 -4.99 -11.77 7.58
CA ILE A 102 -4.80 -10.58 8.42
C ILE A 102 -4.60 -10.94 9.89
N GLU A 103 -5.22 -11.99 10.40
CA GLU A 103 -5.07 -12.43 11.80
C GLU A 103 -3.61 -12.67 12.17
N THR A 104 -2.82 -13.24 11.28
CA THR A 104 -1.40 -13.53 11.51
C THR A 104 -0.45 -12.45 10.97
N LEU A 105 -0.97 -11.38 10.38
CA LEU A 105 -0.16 -10.36 9.72
C LEU A 105 0.92 -9.75 10.63
N PRO A 106 0.66 -9.34 11.87
CA PRO A 106 1.68 -8.77 12.73
C PRO A 106 2.84 -9.72 12.99
N LEU A 107 2.55 -11.00 13.23
CA LEU A 107 3.56 -12.04 13.47
C LEU A 107 4.43 -12.28 12.23
N ARG A 108 3.79 -12.39 11.06
CA ARG A 108 4.49 -12.57 9.79
C ARG A 108 5.35 -11.37 9.45
N MET A 109 4.84 -10.15 9.60
CA MET A 109 5.60 -8.93 9.32
C MET A 109 6.79 -8.78 10.26
N ALA A 110 6.64 -9.07 11.54
CA ALA A 110 7.76 -9.07 12.48
C ALA A 110 8.85 -10.07 12.06
N GLN A 111 8.45 -11.28 11.64
CA GLN A 111 9.42 -12.27 11.16
C GLN A 111 10.06 -11.87 9.83
N HIS A 112 9.30 -11.28 8.91
CA HIS A 112 9.86 -10.73 7.66
C HIS A 112 10.94 -9.67 7.94
N MET A 113 10.70 -8.76 8.89
CA MET A 113 11.72 -7.75 9.23
C MET A 113 13.00 -8.39 9.74
N ARG A 114 12.90 -9.32 10.69
CA ARG A 114 14.09 -10.06 11.21
C ARG A 114 14.83 -10.85 10.12
N ASN A 115 14.11 -11.45 9.20
CA ASN A 115 14.72 -12.20 8.10
C ASN A 115 15.38 -11.25 7.09
N THR A 116 14.71 -10.13 6.78
CA THR A 116 15.26 -9.12 5.86
C THR A 116 16.58 -8.54 6.36
N GLU A 117 16.64 -8.21 7.64
CA GLU A 117 17.87 -7.73 8.29
C GLU A 117 19.04 -8.69 8.03
N LYS A 118 18.87 -9.97 8.35
CA LYS A 118 19.89 -11.00 8.12
C LYS A 118 20.27 -11.17 6.66
N VAL A 119 19.29 -11.13 5.76
CA VAL A 119 19.55 -11.29 4.31
C VAL A 119 20.26 -10.06 3.74
N VAL A 120 19.89 -8.85 4.17
CA VAL A 120 20.53 -7.60 3.76
C VAL A 120 22.00 -7.59 4.23
N GLU A 121 22.26 -7.92 5.49
CA GLU A 121 23.61 -8.00 6.04
C GLU A 121 24.45 -9.06 5.31
N PHE A 122 23.89 -10.25 5.12
CA PHE A 122 24.53 -11.32 4.37
C PHE A 122 24.93 -10.88 2.97
N LEU A 123 24.00 -10.30 2.20
CA LEU A 123 24.26 -9.85 0.84
C LEU A 123 25.27 -8.72 0.77
N ALA A 124 25.22 -7.77 1.72
CA ALA A 124 26.17 -6.67 1.78
C ALA A 124 27.61 -7.14 2.03
N ALA A 125 27.78 -8.27 2.71
CA ALA A 125 29.09 -8.87 2.98
C ALA A 125 29.62 -9.71 1.82
N GLN A 126 28.83 -10.00 0.77
CA GLN A 126 29.28 -10.88 -0.30
C GLN A 126 30.20 -10.18 -1.32
N PRO A 127 31.33 -10.79 -1.69
CA PRO A 127 32.28 -10.19 -2.62
C PRO A 127 31.73 -10.02 -4.04
N PHE A 128 30.71 -10.80 -4.41
CA PHE A 128 30.06 -10.75 -5.71
C PHE A 128 28.89 -9.77 -5.78
N VAL A 129 28.49 -9.16 -4.67
CA VAL A 129 27.46 -8.11 -4.61
C VAL A 129 28.15 -6.75 -4.70
N SER A 130 27.64 -5.87 -5.56
CA SER A 130 28.17 -4.52 -5.70
C SER A 130 27.37 -3.49 -4.91
N ARG A 131 26.07 -3.72 -4.71
CA ARG A 131 25.17 -2.82 -3.97
C ARG A 131 23.97 -3.60 -3.43
N VAL A 132 23.51 -3.21 -2.26
CA VAL A 132 22.20 -3.62 -1.73
C VAL A 132 21.37 -2.37 -1.50
N GLY A 133 20.20 -2.31 -2.13
CA GLY A 133 19.29 -1.16 -2.09
C GLY A 133 18.25 -1.30 -0.97
N HIS A 134 18.71 -1.30 0.30
CA HIS A 134 17.81 -1.36 1.46
C HIS A 134 18.18 -0.31 2.51
N PRO A 135 17.22 0.48 3.03
CA PRO A 135 17.52 1.59 3.95
C PRO A 135 17.93 1.17 5.38
N LEU A 136 18.02 -0.11 5.67
CA LEU A 136 18.69 -0.63 6.86
C LEU A 136 20.18 -0.27 6.86
N LEU A 137 20.82 -0.24 5.69
CA LEU A 137 22.24 0.05 5.55
C LEU A 137 22.48 1.56 5.71
N GLU A 138 23.48 1.93 6.50
CA GLU A 138 23.89 3.33 6.73
C GLU A 138 24.31 4.04 5.42
N SER A 139 24.82 3.29 4.46
CA SER A 139 25.18 3.80 3.13
C SER A 139 23.99 4.18 2.26
N HIS A 140 22.76 3.80 2.64
CA HIS A 140 21.57 4.12 1.86
C HIS A 140 21.15 5.59 2.09
N PRO A 141 20.86 6.37 1.04
CA PRO A 141 20.56 7.81 1.18
C PRO A 141 19.34 8.11 2.05
N SER A 142 18.43 7.17 2.18
CA SER A 142 17.22 7.31 3.02
C SER A 142 17.34 6.62 4.38
N HIS A 143 18.54 6.23 4.83
CA HIS A 143 18.72 5.51 6.09
C HIS A 143 18.14 6.28 7.29
N ALA A 144 18.55 7.52 7.49
CA ALA A 144 18.08 8.35 8.61
C ALA A 144 16.56 8.60 8.56
N LEU A 145 16.01 8.79 7.37
CA LEU A 145 14.57 8.96 7.18
C LEU A 145 13.81 7.66 7.52
N ALA A 146 14.33 6.52 7.10
CA ALA A 146 13.73 5.22 7.41
C ALA A 146 13.75 4.92 8.92
N GLN A 147 14.82 5.22 9.62
CA GLN A 147 14.87 5.10 11.08
C GLN A 147 13.77 5.93 11.76
N LYS A 148 13.52 7.13 11.26
CA LYS A 148 12.49 8.03 11.80
C LYS A 148 11.08 7.55 11.51
N LEU A 149 10.79 7.14 10.25
CA LEU A 149 9.42 6.84 9.78
C LEU A 149 9.03 5.37 9.95
N LEU A 150 10.01 4.47 9.97
CA LEU A 150 9.81 3.03 9.91
C LEU A 150 10.52 2.30 11.08
N PRO A 151 10.25 2.67 12.34
CA PRO A 151 10.96 2.12 13.50
C PRO A 151 10.75 0.60 13.69
N ARG A 152 9.76 0.03 13.02
CA ARG A 152 9.46 -1.41 13.05
C ARG A 152 10.09 -2.19 11.90
N GLY A 153 10.87 -1.52 11.04
CA GLY A 153 11.53 -2.10 9.87
C GLY A 153 11.05 -1.50 8.55
N ALA A 154 11.93 -1.47 7.56
CA ALA A 154 11.77 -0.75 6.30
C ALA A 154 11.21 -1.63 5.14
N GLY A 155 10.53 -2.70 5.46
CA GLY A 155 9.96 -3.61 4.48
C GLY A 155 10.91 -4.76 4.11
N SER A 156 10.38 -5.73 3.36
CA SER A 156 11.10 -6.95 2.99
C SER A 156 11.27 -7.13 1.48
N VAL A 157 10.97 -6.08 0.71
CA VAL A 157 11.18 -6.06 -0.74
C VAL A 157 12.28 -5.07 -1.05
N PHE A 158 13.37 -5.54 -1.63
CA PHE A 158 14.52 -4.72 -1.98
C PHE A 158 15.26 -5.28 -3.20
N SER A 159 16.20 -4.54 -3.73
CA SER A 159 17.05 -4.95 -4.83
C SER A 159 18.50 -5.02 -4.40
N PHE A 160 19.28 -5.83 -5.11
CA PHE A 160 20.73 -5.83 -5.00
C PHE A 160 21.35 -6.02 -6.40
N ASP A 161 22.55 -5.52 -6.57
CA ASP A 161 23.26 -5.56 -7.84
C ASP A 161 24.40 -6.55 -7.73
N LEU A 162 24.47 -7.49 -8.66
CA LEU A 162 25.59 -8.42 -8.77
C LEU A 162 26.74 -7.78 -9.59
N LYS A 163 27.98 -8.08 -9.19
CA LYS A 163 29.14 -7.79 -10.03
C LYS A 163 29.12 -8.75 -11.21
N GLY A 164 29.30 -8.21 -12.43
CA GLY A 164 29.32 -9.00 -13.63
C GLY A 164 28.28 -8.61 -14.67
N ASN A 165 27.95 -9.51 -15.55
CA ASN A 165 27.03 -9.32 -16.65
C ASN A 165 25.77 -10.19 -16.51
N ARG A 166 24.89 -10.12 -17.52
CA ARG A 166 23.63 -10.88 -17.55
C ARG A 166 23.81 -12.40 -17.45
N GLU A 167 24.91 -12.94 -18.02
CA GLU A 167 25.14 -14.39 -17.98
C GLU A 167 25.51 -14.89 -16.58
N GLN A 168 26.25 -14.08 -15.81
CA GLN A 168 26.50 -14.36 -14.40
C GLN A 168 25.22 -14.25 -13.56
N GLY A 169 24.37 -13.24 -13.84
CA GLY A 169 23.06 -13.09 -13.18
C GLY A 169 22.10 -14.25 -13.44
N LYS A 170 22.19 -14.92 -14.59
CA LYS A 170 21.36 -16.11 -14.88
C LYS A 170 21.79 -17.35 -14.08
N LYS A 171 23.02 -17.37 -13.57
CA LYS A 171 23.55 -18.48 -12.77
C LYS A 171 23.25 -18.34 -11.28
N PHE A 172 22.86 -17.13 -10.84
CA PHE A 172 22.44 -16.86 -9.48
C PHE A 172 21.02 -17.37 -9.21
#